data_163d033de0e2baaf431b6b793eb4abac
#
_entry.id   163d033de0e2baaf431b6b793eb4abac
#
_cell.length_a   1.000
_cell.length_b   1.000
_cell.length_c   1.000
_cell.angle_alpha   90.00
_cell.angle_beta   90.00
_cell.angle_gamma   90.00
#
_symmetry.space_group_name_H-M   'P 1'
#
loop_
_entity.id
_entity.type
_entity.pdbx_description
1 polymer ?
#
loop_
_entity_poly.entity_id
_entity_poly.type
_entity_poly.pdbx_seq_one_letter_code
_entity_poly.pdbx_strand_id
1 'polypeptide(L)'
;MNEKTQFLYSNIKDPIHWRVSEIILEQSSKHPNLKIIKFIDGPEWTYNDLKIRALQKANILKQKGFKKGDAITVFIQDPKEFILYWIASNFLGLLFVALNTAIKGNVLLHQIKISKSKYVIVEDIFFEEVHELINKNNLDVFSLNSKELSSEHLIGESQVDFGKLSDDVCVMFTSGTSGPSKGVMMPNAHCVLFAIGTIENYNLKQHHNFYISLPLFHANGLFMQLLACLMTGAKAIIRSKFSASKWLDDIRKYEITHTNMLGAIAAFVVSQPPSKHDKDHQLIVIGSAPLPSEPERIFRERFGVKDVLPLYGMTEVNIPIYGLKNEIGGGKCGKVYEKYFEVEIRDPDKDIPIEDGMVGEIMVRPKQPFGFMSGYMGMPDKTIETWRNFWFHTGDAGIRESSGHFIFVDRIKDCIRRRGENISSYEVEQAFLEIPYITEAAAYAIPADGGDGMEDEVMVALMIHDDITINFENLINSAKNNLAKFSIPKYLRIMKEFPKTQTGKIQKNKLREEGVTVDTWQNNNI
;
A
#
# COMPACT_ATOMS: atom_id res chain seq x y z
N MET A 1 19.92 25.77 14.26
CA MET A 1 20.45 24.77 15.18
C MET A 1 20.07 23.39 14.65
N ASN A 2 21.09 22.60 14.25
CA ASN A 2 20.87 21.21 13.83
C ASN A 2 20.45 20.38 15.05
N GLU A 3 19.16 20.27 15.32
CA GLU A 3 18.67 19.22 16.21
C GLU A 3 18.97 17.89 15.52
N LYS A 4 20.03 17.22 15.95
CA LYS A 4 20.33 15.85 15.58
C LYS A 4 19.06 15.04 15.88
N THR A 5 18.45 14.46 14.86
CA THR A 5 17.34 13.54 15.00
C THR A 5 17.81 12.41 15.90
N GLN A 6 17.39 12.42 17.16
CA GLN A 6 17.79 11.41 18.12
C GLN A 6 16.85 10.23 17.94
N PHE A 7 17.29 9.24 17.18
CA PHE A 7 16.58 7.97 17.03
C PHE A 7 16.64 7.21 18.35
N LEU A 8 15.51 6.68 18.78
CA LEU A 8 15.50 5.81 19.95
C LEU A 8 16.28 4.52 19.66
N TYR A 9 16.11 3.93 18.47
CA TYR A 9 16.93 2.82 18.00
C TYR A 9 18.31 3.33 17.57
N SER A 10 19.31 3.09 18.41
CA SER A 10 20.67 3.65 18.25
C SER A 10 21.40 3.17 16.99
N ASN A 11 21.09 1.95 16.54
CA ASN A 11 21.81 1.28 15.44
C ASN A 11 21.18 1.50 14.05
N ILE A 12 20.22 2.41 13.93
CA ILE A 12 19.49 2.67 12.65
C ILE A 12 20.40 3.02 11.48
N LYS A 13 21.59 3.60 11.76
CA LYS A 13 22.53 4.03 10.73
C LYS A 13 23.37 2.90 10.15
N ASP A 14 23.46 1.78 10.85
CA ASP A 14 24.24 0.62 10.40
C ASP A 14 23.29 -0.47 9.89
N PRO A 15 23.24 -0.69 8.56
CA PRO A 15 22.34 -1.66 7.98
C PRO A 15 22.49 -3.07 8.56
N ILE A 16 23.65 -3.45 9.09
CA ILE A 16 23.85 -4.80 9.68
C ILE A 16 22.87 -5.10 10.81
N HIS A 17 22.33 -4.06 11.43
CA HIS A 17 21.34 -4.13 12.51
C HIS A 17 19.88 -3.97 12.04
N TRP A 18 19.61 -3.95 10.73
CA TRP A 18 18.24 -3.81 10.20
C TRP A 18 17.49 -5.14 10.23
N ARG A 19 17.20 -5.61 11.44
CA ARG A 19 16.48 -6.86 11.71
C ARG A 19 15.35 -6.61 12.69
N VAL A 20 14.14 -7.01 12.34
CA VAL A 20 12.94 -6.74 13.14
C VAL A 20 13.08 -7.31 14.55
N SER A 21 13.57 -8.55 14.69
CA SER A 21 13.77 -9.19 15.98
C SER A 21 14.74 -8.43 16.89
N GLU A 22 15.87 -7.95 16.33
CA GLU A 22 16.86 -7.18 17.06
C GLU A 22 16.30 -5.83 17.54
N ILE A 23 15.59 -5.12 16.65
CA ILE A 23 14.95 -3.83 16.98
C ILE A 23 14.01 -4.00 18.18
N ILE A 24 13.14 -5.00 18.16
CA ILE A 24 12.16 -5.23 19.24
C ILE A 24 12.85 -5.58 20.56
N LEU A 25 13.87 -6.45 20.54
CA LEU A 25 14.58 -6.84 21.78
C LEU A 25 15.41 -5.69 22.35
N GLU A 26 16.13 -4.95 21.50
CA GLU A 26 16.92 -3.81 21.96
C GLU A 26 16.03 -2.74 22.61
N GLN A 27 14.91 -2.37 21.93
CA GLN A 27 13.99 -1.37 22.45
C GLN A 27 13.30 -1.84 23.74
N SER A 28 12.92 -3.12 23.80
CA SER A 28 12.32 -3.69 25.00
C SER A 28 13.29 -3.75 26.18
N SER A 29 14.57 -3.94 25.92
CA SER A 29 15.62 -3.92 26.95
C SER A 29 15.91 -2.51 27.45
N LYS A 30 16.04 -1.54 26.55
CA LYS A 30 16.38 -0.15 26.89
C LYS A 30 15.22 0.65 27.44
N HIS A 31 14.00 0.38 26.96
CA HIS A 31 12.79 1.18 27.25
C HIS A 31 11.59 0.32 27.65
N PRO A 32 11.71 -0.65 28.59
CA PRO A 32 10.68 -1.67 28.84
C PRO A 32 9.31 -1.08 29.18
N ASN A 33 9.27 0.03 29.89
CA ASN A 33 8.04 0.65 30.40
C ASN A 33 7.46 1.72 29.47
N LEU A 34 8.11 2.03 28.31
CA LEU A 34 7.59 2.99 27.37
C LEU A 34 6.34 2.42 26.69
N LYS A 35 5.22 3.13 26.81
CA LYS A 35 3.94 2.80 26.17
C LYS A 35 4.04 3.09 24.69
N ILE A 36 4.07 2.04 23.87
CA ILE A 36 4.41 2.14 22.45
C ILE A 36 3.23 1.90 21.52
N ILE A 37 2.25 1.12 21.91
CA ILE A 37 1.05 0.84 21.12
C ILE A 37 -0.20 1.13 21.95
N LYS A 38 -1.13 1.90 21.41
CA LYS A 38 -2.50 2.06 21.93
C LYS A 38 -3.49 1.55 20.88
N PHE A 39 -4.27 0.55 21.23
CA PHE A 39 -5.44 0.16 20.43
C PHE A 39 -6.63 1.02 20.85
N ILE A 40 -7.29 1.68 19.92
CA ILE A 40 -8.34 2.68 20.20
C ILE A 40 -9.45 2.10 21.09
N ASP A 41 -9.92 0.90 20.76
CA ASP A 41 -10.96 0.20 21.52
C ASP A 41 -10.38 -0.98 22.32
N GLY A 42 -9.14 -0.83 22.82
CA GLY A 42 -8.42 -1.93 23.48
C GLY A 42 -7.33 -1.47 24.44
N PRO A 43 -6.43 -2.38 24.78
CA PRO A 43 -5.34 -2.10 25.72
C PRO A 43 -4.31 -1.11 25.18
N GLU A 44 -3.45 -0.67 26.06
CA GLU A 44 -2.20 0.01 25.75
C GLU A 44 -1.04 -0.90 26.15
N TRP A 45 -0.06 -1.09 25.25
CA TRP A 45 1.10 -1.95 25.49
C TRP A 45 2.39 -1.16 25.60
N THR A 46 3.22 -1.58 26.54
CA THR A 46 4.62 -1.19 26.64
C THR A 46 5.48 -2.07 25.72
N TYR A 47 6.76 -1.72 25.53
CA TYR A 47 7.70 -2.62 24.86
C TYR A 47 7.85 -3.96 25.59
N ASN A 48 7.81 -3.96 26.91
CA ASN A 48 7.89 -5.20 27.69
C ASN A 48 6.65 -6.08 27.48
N ASP A 49 5.44 -5.49 27.46
CA ASP A 49 4.21 -6.23 27.14
C ASP A 49 4.30 -6.85 25.74
N LEU A 50 4.78 -6.09 24.76
CA LEU A 50 4.95 -6.53 23.39
C LEU A 50 5.92 -7.72 23.31
N LYS A 51 7.10 -7.59 23.95
CA LYS A 51 8.11 -8.66 23.99
C LYS A 51 7.58 -9.93 24.63
N ILE A 52 7.00 -9.83 25.83
CA ILE A 52 6.53 -11.00 26.58
C ILE A 52 5.46 -11.74 25.79
N ARG A 53 4.46 -11.03 25.28
CA ARG A 53 3.36 -11.63 24.51
C ARG A 53 3.86 -12.25 23.21
N ALA A 54 4.79 -11.62 22.52
CA ALA A 54 5.40 -12.17 21.29
C ALA A 54 6.23 -13.43 21.59
N LEU A 55 6.97 -13.48 22.71
CA LEU A 55 7.70 -14.68 23.14
C LEU A 55 6.75 -15.83 23.50
N GLN A 56 5.60 -15.55 24.11
CA GLN A 56 4.55 -16.55 24.34
C GLN A 56 4.05 -17.15 23.01
N LYS A 57 3.73 -16.30 22.02
CA LYS A 57 3.34 -16.78 20.67
C LYS A 57 4.47 -17.56 20.00
N ALA A 58 5.71 -17.11 20.09
CA ALA A 58 6.87 -17.84 19.56
C ALA A 58 6.99 -19.24 20.20
N ASN A 59 6.76 -19.38 21.52
CA ASN A 59 6.75 -20.67 22.16
C ASN A 59 5.65 -21.62 21.64
N ILE A 60 4.45 -21.09 21.41
CA ILE A 60 3.35 -21.85 20.79
C ILE A 60 3.76 -22.39 19.44
N LEU A 61 4.32 -21.53 18.58
CA LEU A 61 4.78 -21.92 17.24
C LEU A 61 5.89 -22.98 17.33
N LYS A 62 6.84 -22.83 18.25
CA LYS A 62 7.89 -23.83 18.49
C LYS A 62 7.32 -25.18 18.92
N GLN A 63 6.33 -25.20 19.83
CA GLN A 63 5.63 -26.41 20.26
C GLN A 63 4.86 -27.08 19.13
N LYS A 64 4.34 -26.33 18.16
CA LYS A 64 3.73 -26.85 16.93
C LYS A 64 4.75 -27.38 15.92
N GLY A 65 6.04 -27.30 16.23
CA GLY A 65 7.12 -27.85 15.42
C GLY A 65 7.65 -26.94 14.32
N PHE A 66 7.31 -25.63 14.33
CA PHE A 66 7.91 -24.69 13.40
C PHE A 66 9.41 -24.55 13.60
N LYS A 67 10.14 -24.48 12.51
CA LYS A 67 11.61 -24.34 12.47
C LYS A 67 11.99 -23.12 11.65
N LYS A 68 13.18 -22.59 11.89
CA LYS A 68 13.76 -21.52 11.07
C LYS A 68 13.63 -21.81 9.58
N GLY A 69 13.14 -20.83 8.83
CA GLY A 69 12.91 -20.90 7.38
C GLY A 69 11.54 -21.44 6.98
N ASP A 70 10.77 -22.01 7.92
CA ASP A 70 9.39 -22.42 7.61
C ASP A 70 8.52 -21.20 7.35
N ALA A 71 7.58 -21.33 6.41
CA ALA A 71 6.54 -20.34 6.20
C ALA A 71 5.37 -20.54 7.19
N ILE A 72 4.86 -19.45 7.73
CA ILE A 72 3.64 -19.39 8.53
C ILE A 72 2.65 -18.45 7.87
N THR A 73 1.51 -18.96 7.46
CA THR A 73 0.44 -18.16 6.87
C THR A 73 -0.52 -17.70 7.95
N VAL A 74 -0.86 -16.40 7.94
CA VAL A 74 -1.70 -15.77 8.94
C VAL A 74 -2.90 -15.10 8.28
N PHE A 75 -4.11 -15.50 8.70
CA PHE A 75 -5.39 -14.96 8.27
C PHE A 75 -6.13 -14.37 9.47
N ILE A 76 -5.67 -13.20 9.92
CA ILE A 76 -6.08 -12.54 11.15
C ILE A 76 -6.38 -11.07 10.89
N GLN A 77 -7.56 -10.62 11.33
CA GLN A 77 -8.00 -9.22 11.25
C GLN A 77 -7.68 -8.44 12.53
N ASP A 78 -7.71 -9.09 13.71
CA ASP A 78 -7.38 -8.43 14.99
C ASP A 78 -5.92 -7.96 14.98
N PRO A 79 -5.67 -6.63 15.01
CA PRO A 79 -4.30 -6.10 14.94
C PRO A 79 -3.41 -6.56 16.11
N LYS A 80 -3.98 -6.89 17.27
CA LYS A 80 -3.21 -7.38 18.43
C LYS A 80 -2.58 -8.73 18.12
N GLU A 81 -3.41 -9.68 17.70
CA GLU A 81 -2.96 -11.02 17.34
C GLU A 81 -2.01 -10.99 16.11
N PHE A 82 -2.34 -10.20 15.09
CA PHE A 82 -1.51 -10.03 13.91
C PHE A 82 -0.09 -9.58 14.27
N ILE A 83 0.05 -8.54 15.09
CA ILE A 83 1.35 -8.00 15.53
C ILE A 83 2.14 -9.05 16.31
N LEU A 84 1.48 -9.79 17.20
CA LEU A 84 2.15 -10.80 18.03
C LEU A 84 2.67 -11.96 17.18
N TYR A 85 1.89 -12.46 16.22
CA TYR A 85 2.36 -13.50 15.30
C TYR A 85 3.46 -13.01 14.37
N TRP A 86 3.39 -11.77 13.89
CA TRP A 86 4.45 -11.17 13.08
C TRP A 86 5.78 -11.11 13.84
N ILE A 87 5.78 -10.59 15.08
CA ILE A 87 7.00 -10.51 15.90
C ILE A 87 7.49 -11.90 16.30
N ALA A 88 6.59 -12.80 16.70
CA ALA A 88 6.93 -14.19 17.06
C ALA A 88 7.60 -14.93 15.90
N SER A 89 7.10 -14.72 14.68
CA SER A 89 7.71 -15.29 13.47
C SER A 89 9.12 -14.77 13.26
N ASN A 90 9.35 -13.48 13.42
CA ASN A 90 10.70 -12.89 13.36
C ASN A 90 11.63 -13.44 14.45
N PHE A 91 11.13 -13.67 15.68
CA PHE A 91 11.93 -14.28 16.77
C PHE A 91 12.38 -15.70 16.46
N LEU A 92 11.65 -16.43 15.66
CA LEU A 92 11.94 -17.80 15.28
C LEU A 92 12.61 -17.94 13.90
N GLY A 93 12.83 -16.83 13.19
CA GLY A 93 13.34 -16.85 11.82
C GLY A 93 12.39 -17.50 10.82
N LEU A 94 11.06 -17.38 11.03
CA LEU A 94 10.03 -17.87 10.13
C LEU A 94 9.71 -16.84 9.05
N LEU A 95 9.24 -17.33 7.90
CA LEU A 95 8.69 -16.49 6.85
C LEU A 95 7.21 -16.19 7.13
N PHE A 96 6.91 -14.99 7.57
CA PHE A 96 5.55 -14.53 7.89
C PHE A 96 4.76 -14.20 6.63
N VAL A 97 3.73 -14.96 6.31
CA VAL A 97 2.88 -14.76 5.13
C VAL A 97 1.57 -14.10 5.54
N ALA A 98 1.45 -12.82 5.27
CA ALA A 98 0.31 -11.99 5.65
C ALA A 98 -0.81 -12.05 4.61
N LEU A 99 -1.98 -12.58 4.97
CA LEU A 99 -3.15 -12.62 4.10
C LEU A 99 -4.16 -11.51 4.43
N ASN A 100 -4.79 -11.00 3.39
CA ASN A 100 -5.92 -10.08 3.54
C ASN A 100 -7.19 -10.87 3.87
N THR A 101 -7.80 -10.60 5.01
CA THR A 101 -9.00 -11.30 5.49
C THR A 101 -10.28 -11.02 4.70
N ALA A 102 -10.26 -10.06 3.79
CA ALA A 102 -11.36 -9.85 2.84
C ALA A 102 -11.32 -10.81 1.64
N ILE A 103 -10.22 -11.55 1.46
CA ILE A 103 -10.04 -12.45 0.32
C ILE A 103 -10.71 -13.80 0.58
N LYS A 104 -11.40 -14.33 -0.44
CA LYS A 104 -12.17 -15.57 -0.37
C LYS A 104 -11.94 -16.48 -1.58
N GLY A 105 -12.45 -17.71 -1.49
CA GLY A 105 -12.54 -18.65 -2.61
C GLY A 105 -11.20 -18.94 -3.29
N ASN A 106 -11.20 -18.97 -4.62
CA ASN A 106 -10.04 -19.38 -5.41
C ASN A 106 -8.80 -18.51 -5.21
N VAL A 107 -8.96 -17.22 -4.89
CA VAL A 107 -7.81 -16.34 -4.65
C VAL A 107 -7.17 -16.65 -3.30
N LEU A 108 -7.96 -16.87 -2.26
CA LEU A 108 -7.43 -17.32 -0.96
C LEU A 108 -6.75 -18.67 -1.09
N LEU A 109 -7.40 -19.60 -1.80
CA LEU A 109 -6.85 -20.92 -2.10
C LEU A 109 -5.49 -20.83 -2.82
N HIS A 110 -5.39 -19.96 -3.83
CA HIS A 110 -4.14 -19.70 -4.55
C HIS A 110 -3.04 -19.19 -3.61
N GLN A 111 -3.35 -18.19 -2.77
CA GLN A 111 -2.38 -17.62 -1.84
C GLN A 111 -1.91 -18.64 -0.79
N ILE A 112 -2.80 -19.45 -0.26
CA ILE A 112 -2.45 -20.55 0.65
C ILE A 112 -1.55 -21.56 -0.05
N LYS A 113 -1.87 -21.96 -1.29
CA LYS A 113 -1.05 -22.93 -2.06
C LYS A 113 0.37 -22.43 -2.30
N ILE A 114 0.53 -21.21 -2.78
CA ILE A 114 1.86 -20.67 -3.12
C ILE A 114 2.68 -20.31 -1.88
N SER A 115 2.05 -20.11 -0.72
CA SER A 115 2.75 -19.83 0.54
C SER A 115 3.63 -21.01 0.98
N LYS A 116 3.31 -22.23 0.54
CA LYS A 116 3.98 -23.49 0.95
C LYS A 116 4.03 -23.65 2.47
N SER A 117 3.14 -22.98 3.18
CA SER A 117 3.03 -23.06 4.63
C SER A 117 2.35 -24.36 5.04
N LYS A 118 2.91 -25.05 6.03
CA LYS A 118 2.28 -26.25 6.62
C LYS A 118 1.04 -25.90 7.45
N TYR A 119 1.01 -24.69 8.01
CA TYR A 119 -0.08 -24.23 8.86
C TYR A 119 -0.59 -22.86 8.43
N VAL A 120 -1.90 -22.68 8.49
CA VAL A 120 -2.57 -21.38 8.42
C VAL A 120 -3.14 -21.07 9.79
N ILE A 121 -2.66 -19.99 10.41
CA ILE A 121 -3.25 -19.47 11.65
C ILE A 121 -4.44 -18.60 11.28
N VAL A 122 -5.59 -18.97 11.75
CA VAL A 122 -6.86 -18.36 11.37
C VAL A 122 -7.54 -17.77 12.59
N GLU A 123 -8.02 -16.53 12.48
CA GLU A 123 -8.86 -15.93 13.52
C GLU A 123 -10.19 -16.68 13.65
N ASP A 124 -10.67 -16.85 14.88
CA ASP A 124 -11.86 -17.63 15.24
C ASP A 124 -13.07 -17.37 14.33
N ILE A 125 -13.33 -16.11 14.01
CA ILE A 125 -14.45 -15.69 13.15
C ILE A 125 -14.38 -16.17 11.69
N PHE A 126 -13.20 -16.55 11.21
CA PHE A 126 -12.96 -17.03 9.86
C PHE A 126 -12.62 -18.53 9.82
N PHE A 127 -12.54 -19.19 10.99
CA PHE A 127 -11.94 -20.53 11.10
C PHE A 127 -12.68 -21.56 10.26
N GLU A 128 -13.98 -21.65 10.39
CA GLU A 128 -14.79 -22.63 9.66
C GLU A 128 -14.68 -22.44 8.15
N GLU A 129 -14.79 -21.19 7.64
CA GLU A 129 -14.70 -20.89 6.21
C GLU A 129 -13.35 -21.35 5.62
N VAL A 130 -12.24 -21.05 6.32
CA VAL A 130 -10.89 -21.40 5.84
C VAL A 130 -10.64 -22.89 6.00
N HIS A 131 -11.09 -23.50 7.09
CA HIS A 131 -10.96 -24.95 7.33
C HIS A 131 -11.68 -25.77 6.27
N GLU A 132 -12.94 -25.43 5.96
CA GLU A 132 -13.69 -26.07 4.89
C GLU A 132 -13.05 -25.86 3.50
N LEU A 133 -12.54 -24.66 3.21
CA LEU A 133 -11.85 -24.37 1.95
C LEU A 133 -10.62 -25.27 1.76
N ILE A 134 -9.82 -25.44 2.82
CA ILE A 134 -8.62 -26.30 2.82
C ILE A 134 -9.02 -27.76 2.59
N ASN A 135 -9.98 -28.28 3.35
CA ASN A 135 -10.43 -29.68 3.29
C ASN A 135 -11.07 -30.02 1.94
N LYS A 136 -12.00 -29.19 1.44
CA LYS A 136 -12.67 -29.38 0.14
C LYS A 136 -11.69 -29.45 -1.03
N ASN A 137 -10.56 -28.77 -0.93
CA ASN A 137 -9.55 -28.74 -1.99
C ASN A 137 -8.36 -29.70 -1.73
N ASN A 138 -8.45 -30.57 -0.71
CA ASN A 138 -7.43 -31.55 -0.34
C ASN A 138 -6.02 -30.94 -0.23
N LEU A 139 -5.90 -29.74 0.39
CA LEU A 139 -4.60 -29.13 0.61
C LEU A 139 -3.87 -29.85 1.76
N ASP A 140 -2.59 -30.11 1.56
CA ASP A 140 -1.70 -30.59 2.63
C ASP A 140 -1.26 -29.43 3.55
N VAL A 141 -2.27 -28.79 4.18
CA VAL A 141 -2.12 -27.64 5.06
C VAL A 141 -3.10 -27.77 6.22
N PHE A 142 -2.66 -27.47 7.42
CA PHE A 142 -3.49 -27.50 8.62
C PHE A 142 -3.94 -26.10 9.01
N SER A 143 -5.24 -25.88 9.18
CA SER A 143 -5.77 -24.68 9.82
C SER A 143 -5.67 -24.80 11.33
N LEU A 144 -5.19 -23.73 11.99
CA LEU A 144 -5.10 -23.63 13.44
C LEU A 144 -5.90 -22.41 13.89
N ASN A 145 -6.86 -22.62 14.82
CA ASN A 145 -7.61 -21.51 15.39
C ASN A 145 -6.70 -20.72 16.35
N SER A 146 -6.56 -19.41 16.09
CA SER A 146 -5.68 -18.53 16.87
C SER A 146 -6.09 -18.45 18.35
N LYS A 147 -7.38 -18.57 18.65
CA LYS A 147 -7.95 -18.52 20.00
C LYS A 147 -7.60 -19.76 20.85
N GLU A 148 -7.45 -20.92 20.21
CA GLU A 148 -7.10 -22.17 20.88
C GLU A 148 -5.60 -22.31 21.16
N LEU A 149 -4.80 -21.43 20.56
CA LEU A 149 -3.35 -21.44 20.73
C LEU A 149 -2.94 -20.64 21.98
N SER A 150 -2.62 -21.33 23.03
CA SER A 150 -2.15 -20.75 24.30
C SER A 150 -0.85 -21.40 24.77
N SER A 151 -0.05 -20.66 25.53
CA SER A 151 1.13 -21.15 26.23
C SER A 151 1.41 -20.29 27.46
N GLU A 152 1.72 -20.95 28.57
CA GLU A 152 2.15 -20.32 29.81
C GLU A 152 3.67 -20.14 29.89
N HIS A 153 4.43 -20.86 29.06
CA HIS A 153 5.89 -20.83 29.07
C HIS A 153 6.44 -19.78 28.09
N LEU A 154 7.59 -19.22 28.43
CA LEU A 154 8.30 -18.25 27.59
C LEU A 154 9.54 -18.90 26.96
N ILE A 155 9.86 -18.48 25.73
CA ILE A 155 11.18 -18.70 25.12
C ILE A 155 12.14 -17.68 25.74
N GLY A 156 13.33 -18.15 26.13
CA GLY A 156 14.41 -17.27 26.57
C GLY A 156 14.95 -16.44 25.38
N GLU A 157 15.40 -15.20 25.63
CA GLU A 157 15.95 -14.32 24.60
C GLU A 157 17.16 -14.93 23.85
N SER A 158 17.95 -15.78 24.52
CA SER A 158 19.05 -16.52 23.90
C SER A 158 18.63 -17.51 22.80
N GLN A 159 17.33 -17.80 22.68
CA GLN A 159 16.78 -18.67 21.65
C GLN A 159 16.13 -17.88 20.49
N VAL A 160 16.17 -16.54 20.55
CA VAL A 160 15.68 -15.70 19.45
C VAL A 160 16.67 -15.70 18.31
N ASP A 161 16.18 -15.93 17.10
CA ASP A 161 16.98 -15.83 15.88
C ASP A 161 16.97 -14.38 15.38
N PHE A 162 18.12 -13.75 15.27
CA PHE A 162 18.21 -12.42 14.70
C PHE A 162 18.18 -12.44 13.17
N GLY A 163 18.50 -13.57 12.55
CA GLY A 163 18.57 -13.70 11.10
C GLY A 163 19.67 -12.86 10.47
N LYS A 164 19.55 -12.67 9.14
CA LYS A 164 20.43 -11.83 8.31
C LYS A 164 19.62 -10.74 7.64
N LEU A 165 20.29 -9.74 7.10
CA LEU A 165 19.64 -8.69 6.28
C LEU A 165 18.90 -9.27 5.08
N SER A 166 19.48 -10.32 4.49
CA SER A 166 18.99 -10.99 3.29
C SER A 166 17.89 -12.01 3.56
N ASP A 167 17.61 -12.36 4.83
CA ASP A 167 16.59 -13.37 5.12
C ASP A 167 15.21 -12.78 4.85
N ASP A 168 14.42 -13.46 4.03
CA ASP A 168 13.03 -13.13 3.80
C ASP A 168 12.22 -13.36 5.08
N VAL A 169 11.61 -12.31 5.60
CA VAL A 169 10.89 -12.33 6.88
C VAL A 169 9.41 -12.07 6.73
N CYS A 170 9.00 -11.59 5.56
CA CYS A 170 7.59 -11.33 5.28
C CYS A 170 7.25 -11.62 3.83
N VAL A 171 6.01 -12.06 3.59
CA VAL A 171 5.39 -12.09 2.26
C VAL A 171 4.10 -11.30 2.32
N MET A 172 3.96 -10.33 1.42
CA MET A 172 2.73 -9.58 1.23
C MET A 172 2.22 -9.76 -0.19
N PHE A 173 0.91 -9.97 -0.32
CA PHE A 173 0.30 -10.19 -1.63
C PHE A 173 -0.08 -8.87 -2.29
N THR A 174 0.29 -8.74 -3.57
CA THR A 174 -0.16 -7.64 -4.43
C THR A 174 -1.26 -8.14 -5.37
N SER A 175 -2.33 -7.34 -5.51
CA SER A 175 -3.38 -7.60 -6.48
C SER A 175 -2.88 -7.21 -7.88
N GLY A 176 -2.47 -8.19 -8.68
CA GLY A 176 -2.18 -7.94 -10.09
C GLY A 176 -3.46 -7.53 -10.84
N THR A 177 -3.41 -6.47 -11.63
CA THR A 177 -4.50 -6.08 -12.54
C THR A 177 -4.63 -7.06 -13.71
N SER A 178 -3.63 -7.91 -13.94
CA SER A 178 -3.54 -8.82 -15.08
C SER A 178 -3.03 -10.21 -14.71
N GLY A 179 -3.69 -10.91 -13.75
CA GLY A 179 -3.30 -12.27 -13.37
C GLY A 179 -3.48 -12.58 -11.88
N PRO A 180 -3.12 -13.78 -11.44
CA PRO A 180 -3.23 -14.16 -10.05
C PRO A 180 -2.35 -13.29 -9.15
N SER A 181 -2.80 -13.09 -7.90
CA SER A 181 -2.04 -12.31 -6.92
C SER A 181 -0.63 -12.87 -6.72
N LYS A 182 0.36 -11.98 -6.61
CA LYS A 182 1.77 -12.33 -6.44
C LYS A 182 2.19 -12.08 -5.00
N GLY A 183 2.83 -13.07 -4.39
CA GLY A 183 3.42 -12.94 -3.04
C GLY A 183 4.83 -12.33 -3.13
N VAL A 184 4.99 -11.12 -2.66
CA VAL A 184 6.27 -10.39 -2.65
C VAL A 184 7.08 -10.84 -1.44
N MET A 185 8.22 -11.49 -1.67
CA MET A 185 9.15 -11.91 -0.60
C MET A 185 10.02 -10.73 -0.17
N MET A 186 9.96 -10.41 1.11
CA MET A 186 10.53 -9.18 1.67
C MET A 186 11.65 -9.51 2.66
N PRO A 187 12.92 -9.19 2.33
CA PRO A 187 14.03 -9.32 3.25
C PRO A 187 13.92 -8.35 4.46
N ASN A 188 14.63 -8.68 5.54
CA ASN A 188 14.73 -7.80 6.71
C ASN A 188 15.10 -6.36 6.34
N ALA A 189 16.14 -6.17 5.51
CA ALA A 189 16.58 -4.84 5.09
C ALA A 189 15.48 -4.07 4.34
N HIS A 190 14.71 -4.75 3.49
CA HIS A 190 13.59 -4.15 2.76
C HIS A 190 12.47 -3.69 3.70
N CYS A 191 12.09 -4.55 4.65
CA CYS A 191 11.07 -4.21 5.66
C CYS A 191 11.48 -3.00 6.51
N VAL A 192 12.73 -2.98 6.99
CA VAL A 192 13.25 -1.89 7.82
C VAL A 192 13.43 -0.59 7.02
N LEU A 193 13.78 -0.67 5.74
CA LEU A 193 13.95 0.50 4.88
C LEU A 193 12.63 1.27 4.66
N PHE A 194 11.48 0.60 4.63
CA PHE A 194 10.18 1.27 4.65
C PHE A 194 10.01 2.16 5.89
N ALA A 195 10.39 1.65 7.06
CA ALA A 195 10.30 2.40 8.31
C ALA A 195 11.28 3.59 8.32
N ILE A 196 12.53 3.39 7.88
CA ILE A 196 13.54 4.44 7.79
C ILE A 196 13.09 5.56 6.87
N GLY A 197 12.52 5.24 5.72
CA GLY A 197 11.96 6.23 4.79
C GLY A 197 10.92 7.12 5.47
N THR A 198 9.99 6.53 6.22
CA THR A 198 8.99 7.28 6.99
C THR A 198 9.67 8.12 8.09
N ILE A 199 10.58 7.54 8.86
CA ILE A 199 11.26 8.24 9.96
C ILE A 199 11.98 9.49 9.46
N GLU A 200 12.78 9.36 8.41
CA GLU A 200 13.61 10.46 7.88
C GLU A 200 12.75 11.52 7.18
N ASN A 201 11.87 11.12 6.27
CA ASN A 201 11.07 12.08 5.49
C ASN A 201 9.97 12.77 6.30
N TYR A 202 9.39 12.11 7.30
CA TYR A 202 8.38 12.73 8.18
C TYR A 202 8.99 13.39 9.42
N ASN A 203 10.29 13.19 9.68
CA ASN A 203 10.96 13.62 10.91
C ASN A 203 10.25 13.05 12.15
N LEU A 204 9.91 11.77 12.12
CA LEU A 204 9.22 11.11 13.20
C LEU A 204 10.12 10.99 14.43
N LYS A 205 9.61 11.39 15.60
CA LYS A 205 10.35 11.43 16.88
C LYS A 205 9.55 10.73 17.98
N GLN A 206 10.22 10.40 19.09
CA GLN A 206 9.66 9.68 20.22
C GLN A 206 8.38 10.31 20.81
N HIS A 207 8.29 11.64 20.83
CA HIS A 207 7.13 12.35 21.42
C HIS A 207 5.93 12.48 20.47
N HIS A 208 6.02 11.91 19.27
CA HIS A 208 4.92 11.94 18.30
C HIS A 208 3.96 10.76 18.52
N ASN A 209 2.70 10.96 18.12
CA ASN A 209 1.66 9.96 18.05
C ASN A 209 1.29 9.72 16.58
N PHE A 210 1.39 8.48 16.13
CA PHE A 210 1.10 8.08 14.76
C PHE A 210 -0.22 7.33 14.69
N TYR A 211 -1.20 7.84 13.94
CA TYR A 211 -2.49 7.19 13.73
C TYR A 211 -2.40 6.17 12.61
N ILE A 212 -2.71 4.91 12.93
CA ILE A 212 -2.63 3.76 12.02
C ILE A 212 -4.03 3.21 11.81
N SER A 213 -4.60 3.46 10.64
CA SER A 213 -5.90 2.90 10.22
C SER A 213 -5.81 2.06 8.94
N LEU A 214 -4.60 2.01 8.34
CA LEU A 214 -4.34 1.13 7.21
C LEU A 214 -4.08 -0.30 7.69
N PRO A 215 -4.52 -1.31 6.91
CA PRO A 215 -4.36 -2.71 7.28
C PRO A 215 -2.89 -3.11 7.44
N LEU A 216 -2.60 -3.92 8.47
CA LEU A 216 -1.23 -4.37 8.76
C LEU A 216 -0.72 -5.45 7.80
N PHE A 217 -1.58 -6.07 7.01
CA PHE A 217 -1.15 -6.96 5.92
C PHE A 217 -0.65 -6.22 4.67
N HIS A 218 -0.52 -4.89 4.74
CA HIS A 218 0.14 -4.04 3.74
C HIS A 218 1.37 -3.36 4.33
N ALA A 219 2.40 -3.19 3.49
CA ALA A 219 3.67 -2.58 3.89
C ALA A 219 3.52 -1.18 4.49
N ASN A 220 2.54 -0.40 4.02
CA ASN A 220 2.26 0.93 4.58
C ASN A 220 1.85 0.83 6.06
N GLY A 221 0.87 -0.01 6.42
CA GLY A 221 0.43 -0.17 7.80
C GLY A 221 1.51 -0.78 8.71
N LEU A 222 2.13 -1.87 8.27
CA LEU A 222 3.06 -2.64 9.10
C LEU A 222 4.45 -2.01 9.20
N PHE A 223 5.04 -1.63 8.07
CA PHE A 223 6.43 -1.20 8.06
C PHE A 223 6.58 0.33 8.07
N MET A 224 5.85 1.05 7.21
CA MET A 224 5.97 2.51 7.19
C MET A 224 5.44 3.16 8.47
N GLN A 225 4.40 2.59 9.10
CA GLN A 225 3.76 3.19 10.26
C GLN A 225 4.15 2.48 11.55
N LEU A 226 3.77 1.21 11.74
CA LEU A 226 4.01 0.51 13.01
C LEU A 226 5.50 0.31 13.30
N LEU A 227 6.27 -0.26 12.35
CA LEU A 227 7.70 -0.48 12.57
C LEU A 227 8.46 0.84 12.78
N ALA A 228 8.10 1.90 12.04
CA ALA A 228 8.67 3.24 12.27
C ALA A 228 8.42 3.75 13.69
N CYS A 229 7.22 3.53 14.24
CA CYS A 229 6.93 3.83 15.64
C CYS A 229 7.79 3.00 16.59
N LEU A 230 7.89 1.69 16.35
CA LEU A 230 8.68 0.77 17.18
C LEU A 230 10.18 1.12 17.17
N MET A 231 10.69 1.73 16.09
CA MET A 231 12.09 2.18 15.99
C MET A 231 12.35 3.53 16.66
N THR A 232 11.38 4.43 16.64
CA THR A 232 11.54 5.80 17.16
C THR A 232 11.03 5.99 18.57
N GLY A 233 10.23 5.06 19.09
CA GLY A 233 9.50 5.24 20.33
C GLY A 233 8.27 6.14 20.21
N ALA A 234 7.91 6.59 19.01
CA ALA A 234 6.66 7.25 18.75
C ALA A 234 5.49 6.30 19.03
N LYS A 235 4.41 6.81 19.61
CA LYS A 235 3.28 5.96 19.97
C LYS A 235 2.43 5.63 18.76
N ALA A 236 2.25 4.33 18.48
CA ALA A 236 1.33 3.83 17.48
C ALA A 236 -0.10 3.80 18.03
N ILE A 237 -1.01 4.58 17.46
CA ILE A 237 -2.44 4.61 17.80
C ILE A 237 -3.19 3.85 16.72
N ILE A 238 -3.63 2.63 17.04
CA ILE A 238 -4.18 1.70 16.04
C ILE A 238 -5.70 1.67 16.11
N ARG A 239 -6.34 1.96 14.98
CA ARG A 239 -7.76 1.75 14.73
C ARG A 239 -7.92 0.54 13.81
N SER A 240 -8.65 -0.47 14.25
CA SER A 240 -8.85 -1.71 13.50
C SER A 240 -9.60 -1.53 12.18
N LYS A 241 -10.52 -0.55 12.11
CA LYS A 241 -11.29 -0.23 10.90
C LYS A 241 -11.41 1.27 10.74
N PHE A 242 -10.99 1.80 9.58
CA PHE A 242 -11.13 3.22 9.25
C PHE A 242 -12.60 3.68 9.30
N SER A 243 -12.80 4.92 9.77
CA SER A 243 -14.09 5.62 9.76
C SER A 243 -13.87 7.10 9.53
N ALA A 244 -14.35 7.62 8.41
CA ALA A 244 -14.18 9.03 8.04
C ALA A 244 -14.85 9.96 9.06
N SER A 245 -16.05 9.61 9.55
CA SER A 245 -16.80 10.41 10.52
C SER A 245 -16.16 10.47 11.93
N LYS A 246 -15.34 9.46 12.27
CA LYS A 246 -14.63 9.41 13.56
C LYS A 246 -13.18 9.85 13.46
N TRP A 247 -12.68 10.06 12.24
CA TRP A 247 -11.26 10.33 12.04
C TRP A 247 -10.77 11.56 12.82
N LEU A 248 -11.48 12.68 12.71
CA LEU A 248 -11.07 13.93 13.35
C LEU A 248 -11.20 13.87 14.88
N ASP A 249 -12.19 13.15 15.40
CA ASP A 249 -12.34 12.92 16.84
C ASP A 249 -11.19 12.09 17.39
N ASP A 250 -10.75 11.06 16.65
CA ASP A 250 -9.58 10.27 17.02
C ASP A 250 -8.31 11.12 16.98
N ILE A 251 -8.12 11.92 15.90
CA ILE A 251 -6.97 12.83 15.76
C ILE A 251 -6.83 13.74 16.98
N ARG A 252 -7.93 14.30 17.46
CA ARG A 252 -7.97 15.17 18.66
C ARG A 252 -7.74 14.37 19.94
N LYS A 253 -8.56 13.34 20.15
CA LYS A 253 -8.58 12.56 21.39
C LYS A 253 -7.24 11.93 21.73
N TYR A 254 -6.52 11.46 20.72
CA TYR A 254 -5.24 10.78 20.90
C TYR A 254 -4.04 11.67 20.54
N GLU A 255 -4.26 12.99 20.40
CA GLU A 255 -3.20 13.99 20.14
C GLU A 255 -2.30 13.57 18.98
N ILE A 256 -2.92 13.12 17.88
CA ILE A 256 -2.22 12.60 16.72
C ILE A 256 -1.42 13.69 16.02
N THR A 257 -0.17 13.37 15.70
CA THR A 257 0.75 14.27 14.98
C THR A 257 1.05 13.79 13.57
N HIS A 258 0.95 12.48 13.29
CA HIS A 258 1.31 11.86 12.01
C HIS A 258 0.27 10.84 11.60
N THR A 259 0.03 10.71 10.30
CA THR A 259 -0.76 9.62 9.73
C THR A 259 -0.42 9.39 8.26
N ASN A 260 -0.67 8.18 7.77
CA ASN A 260 -0.71 7.89 6.33
C ASN A 260 -2.13 7.53 5.92
N MET A 261 -2.46 7.86 4.67
CA MET A 261 -3.72 7.48 4.07
C MET A 261 -3.57 7.16 2.58
N LEU A 262 -4.54 6.46 2.04
CA LEU A 262 -4.70 6.30 0.59
C LEU A 262 -5.52 7.46 0.05
N GLY A 263 -5.41 7.76 -1.23
CA GLY A 263 -6.16 8.83 -1.88
C GLY A 263 -7.67 8.75 -1.65
N ALA A 264 -8.26 7.54 -1.69
CA ALA A 264 -9.66 7.33 -1.36
C ALA A 264 -10.01 7.71 0.09
N ILE A 265 -9.14 7.38 1.05
CA ILE A 265 -9.32 7.78 2.46
C ILE A 265 -9.23 9.30 2.58
N ALA A 266 -8.28 9.93 1.89
CA ALA A 266 -8.16 11.38 1.85
C ALA A 266 -9.44 12.04 1.34
N ALA A 267 -10.00 11.54 0.23
CA ALA A 267 -11.27 12.00 -0.32
C ALA A 267 -12.44 11.86 0.68
N PHE A 268 -12.56 10.72 1.36
CA PHE A 268 -13.61 10.51 2.38
C PHE A 268 -13.47 11.44 3.59
N VAL A 269 -12.25 11.77 4.00
CA VAL A 269 -12.03 12.70 5.11
C VAL A 269 -12.41 14.12 4.71
N VAL A 270 -11.96 14.59 3.55
CA VAL A 270 -12.21 15.97 3.11
C VAL A 270 -13.68 16.22 2.75
N SER A 271 -14.42 15.19 2.35
CA SER A 271 -15.86 15.27 2.06
C SER A 271 -16.74 15.39 3.31
N GLN A 272 -16.20 15.16 4.52
CA GLN A 272 -16.98 15.33 5.74
C GLN A 272 -17.41 16.81 5.92
N PRO A 273 -18.61 17.07 6.47
CA PRO A 273 -19.10 18.42 6.68
C PRO A 273 -18.08 19.30 7.44
N PRO A 274 -17.85 20.56 7.02
CA PRO A 274 -16.91 21.44 7.69
C PRO A 274 -17.41 21.83 9.09
N SER A 275 -16.46 22.04 10.01
CA SER A 275 -16.69 22.48 11.36
C SER A 275 -15.73 23.61 11.72
N LYS A 276 -16.17 24.54 12.58
CA LYS A 276 -15.31 25.59 13.14
C LYS A 276 -14.13 25.05 13.96
N HIS A 277 -14.20 23.76 14.31
CA HIS A 277 -13.20 23.04 15.09
C HIS A 277 -12.23 22.23 14.24
N ASP A 278 -12.28 22.33 12.90
CA ASP A 278 -11.45 21.48 12.02
C ASP A 278 -9.94 21.66 12.23
N LYS A 279 -9.51 22.82 12.77
CA LYS A 279 -8.10 23.10 13.12
C LYS A 279 -7.72 22.77 14.56
N ASP A 280 -8.66 22.32 15.39
CA ASP A 280 -8.41 22.09 16.82
C ASP A 280 -7.73 20.73 17.05
N HIS A 281 -6.50 20.57 16.57
CA HIS A 281 -5.71 19.34 16.69
C HIS A 281 -4.20 19.63 16.54
N GLN A 282 -3.37 18.59 16.73
CA GLN A 282 -1.91 18.67 16.67
C GLN A 282 -1.31 17.96 15.43
N LEU A 283 -2.11 17.64 14.41
CA LEU A 283 -1.66 16.92 13.23
C LEU A 283 -0.67 17.75 12.42
N ILE A 284 0.54 17.24 12.23
CA ILE A 284 1.66 17.92 11.56
C ILE A 284 1.85 17.38 10.16
N VAL A 285 1.83 16.04 10.01
CA VAL A 285 2.17 15.34 8.77
C VAL A 285 1.07 14.38 8.34
N ILE A 286 0.66 14.48 7.09
CA ILE A 286 -0.13 13.47 6.38
C ILE A 286 0.69 12.97 5.20
N GLY A 287 0.96 11.65 5.14
CA GLY A 287 1.45 10.99 3.93
C GLY A 287 0.29 10.44 3.11
N SER A 288 0.30 10.59 1.80
CA SER A 288 -0.76 10.03 0.94
C SER A 288 -0.23 9.54 -0.41
N ALA A 289 -0.77 8.41 -0.86
CA ALA A 289 -0.47 7.84 -2.17
C ALA A 289 -1.76 7.28 -2.82
N PRO A 290 -2.20 7.83 -3.95
CA PRO A 290 -1.82 9.13 -4.51
C PRO A 290 -2.26 10.30 -3.61
N LEU A 291 -1.76 11.49 -3.89
CA LEU A 291 -2.22 12.75 -3.28
C LEU A 291 -2.77 13.66 -4.37
N PRO A 292 -4.10 13.68 -4.62
CA PRO A 292 -4.70 14.66 -5.51
C PRO A 292 -4.57 16.09 -4.95
N SER A 293 -4.53 17.10 -5.84
CA SER A 293 -4.30 18.50 -5.46
C SER A 293 -5.41 19.07 -4.58
N GLU A 294 -6.65 18.71 -4.83
CA GLU A 294 -7.80 19.24 -4.07
C GLU A 294 -7.83 18.72 -2.61
N PRO A 295 -7.70 17.41 -2.31
CA PRO A 295 -7.53 16.97 -0.93
C PRO A 295 -6.34 17.62 -0.21
N GLU A 296 -5.18 17.80 -0.87
CA GLU A 296 -4.05 18.50 -0.26
C GLU A 296 -4.44 19.93 0.14
N ARG A 297 -5.05 20.69 -0.79
CA ARG A 297 -5.50 22.06 -0.53
C ARG A 297 -6.43 22.12 0.68
N ILE A 298 -7.42 21.21 0.76
CA ILE A 298 -8.36 21.15 1.88
C ILE A 298 -7.64 20.80 3.20
N PHE A 299 -6.72 19.84 3.22
CA PHE A 299 -5.96 19.54 4.43
C PHE A 299 -5.14 20.73 4.92
N ARG A 300 -4.57 21.52 4.03
CA ARG A 300 -3.82 22.72 4.40
C ARG A 300 -4.72 23.87 4.86
N GLU A 301 -5.75 24.19 4.09
CA GLU A 301 -6.59 25.38 4.34
C GLU A 301 -7.61 25.16 5.45
N ARG A 302 -8.37 24.05 5.36
CA ARG A 302 -9.46 23.72 6.28
C ARG A 302 -8.94 23.12 7.59
N PHE A 303 -8.05 22.13 7.50
CA PHE A 303 -7.53 21.44 8.68
C PHE A 303 -6.24 22.07 9.22
N GLY A 304 -5.54 22.92 8.47
CA GLY A 304 -4.32 23.57 8.93
C GLY A 304 -3.10 22.64 9.03
N VAL A 305 -3.11 21.52 8.32
CA VAL A 305 -1.99 20.57 8.32
C VAL A 305 -0.80 21.17 7.58
N LYS A 306 0.35 21.19 8.24
CA LYS A 306 1.56 21.83 7.72
C LYS A 306 2.15 21.09 6.53
N ASP A 307 2.39 19.79 6.69
CA ASP A 307 3.05 18.96 5.70
C ASP A 307 2.08 17.86 5.22
N VAL A 308 1.62 17.97 3.98
CA VAL A 308 0.86 16.95 3.28
C VAL A 308 1.76 16.43 2.18
N LEU A 309 2.26 15.20 2.34
CA LEU A 309 3.37 14.67 1.56
C LEU A 309 2.90 13.57 0.62
N PRO A 310 2.98 13.78 -0.71
CA PRO A 310 2.82 12.68 -1.64
C PRO A 310 3.96 11.69 -1.49
N LEU A 311 3.71 10.45 -1.93
CA LEU A 311 4.73 9.42 -2.04
C LEU A 311 4.40 8.47 -3.18
N TYR A 312 5.44 7.87 -3.76
CA TYR A 312 5.32 6.84 -4.75
C TYR A 312 6.17 5.64 -4.37
N GLY A 313 5.58 4.47 -4.51
CA GLY A 313 6.25 3.20 -4.28
C GLY A 313 5.29 2.03 -4.41
N MET A 314 5.84 0.86 -4.25
CA MET A 314 5.11 -0.40 -4.31
C MET A 314 5.77 -1.42 -3.39
N THR A 315 5.06 -2.50 -3.08
CA THR A 315 5.56 -3.53 -2.16
C THR A 315 6.91 -4.09 -2.61
N GLU A 316 7.14 -4.16 -3.92
CA GLU A 316 8.33 -4.72 -4.55
C GLU A 316 9.58 -3.85 -4.38
N VAL A 317 9.43 -2.52 -4.47
CA VAL A 317 10.55 -1.57 -4.59
C VAL A 317 10.67 -0.57 -3.44
N ASN A 318 9.88 -0.73 -2.38
CA ASN A 318 9.85 0.25 -1.29
C ASN A 318 9.18 1.59 -1.71
N ILE A 319 9.59 2.68 -1.07
CA ILE A 319 9.13 4.04 -1.40
C ILE A 319 10.32 4.85 -1.92
N PRO A 320 10.62 4.78 -3.22
CA PRO A 320 11.76 5.49 -3.81
C PRO A 320 11.55 6.99 -4.00
N ILE A 321 10.30 7.50 -3.89
CA ILE A 321 10.00 8.90 -4.13
C ILE A 321 9.11 9.42 -2.99
N TYR A 322 9.49 10.57 -2.43
CA TYR A 322 8.77 11.26 -1.36
C TYR A 322 8.55 12.73 -1.70
N GLY A 323 7.40 13.26 -1.29
CA GLY A 323 7.14 14.70 -1.26
C GLY A 323 8.06 15.41 -0.27
N LEU A 324 8.36 16.65 -0.57
CA LEU A 324 9.22 17.48 0.28
C LEU A 324 8.39 18.30 1.26
N LYS A 325 8.92 18.47 2.47
CA LYS A 325 8.30 19.34 3.48
C LYS A 325 8.25 20.78 3.01
N ASN A 326 7.21 21.50 3.44
CA ASN A 326 6.94 22.89 3.09
C ASN A 326 6.73 23.13 1.58
N GLU A 327 6.52 22.09 0.77
CA GLU A 327 6.14 22.21 -0.64
C GLU A 327 4.67 21.80 -0.84
N ILE A 328 4.06 22.28 -1.92
CA ILE A 328 2.76 21.82 -2.42
C ILE A 328 3.06 20.68 -3.39
N GLY A 329 2.57 19.49 -3.06
CA GLY A 329 2.92 18.27 -3.78
C GLY A 329 1.75 17.58 -4.49
N GLY A 330 0.53 18.12 -4.39
CA GLY A 330 -0.65 17.49 -4.98
C GLY A 330 -0.53 17.33 -6.49
N GLY A 331 -0.90 16.14 -6.98
CA GLY A 331 -0.71 15.75 -8.37
C GLY A 331 0.70 15.27 -8.71
N LYS A 332 1.65 15.35 -7.78
CA LYS A 332 3.02 14.87 -7.93
C LYS A 332 3.30 13.71 -6.98
N CYS A 333 4.41 13.00 -7.23
CA CYS A 333 4.92 11.95 -6.33
C CYS A 333 6.00 12.46 -5.36
N GLY A 334 6.69 13.56 -5.73
CA GLY A 334 7.82 14.10 -4.99
C GLY A 334 9.15 13.95 -5.72
N LYS A 335 10.25 13.85 -4.97
CA LYS A 335 11.63 13.66 -5.49
C LYS A 335 12.21 12.34 -5.01
N VAL A 336 13.22 11.88 -5.74
CA VAL A 336 13.92 10.62 -5.43
C VAL A 336 14.55 10.66 -4.03
N TYR A 337 14.36 9.61 -3.29
CA TYR A 337 15.08 9.37 -2.04
C TYR A 337 16.46 8.81 -2.34
N GLU A 338 17.33 9.69 -2.88
CA GLU A 338 18.61 9.37 -3.50
C GLU A 338 19.60 8.62 -2.60
N LYS A 339 19.42 8.73 -1.29
CA LYS A 339 20.26 8.00 -0.32
C LYS A 339 20.18 6.48 -0.51
N TYR A 340 19.01 5.97 -0.94
CA TYR A 340 18.74 4.54 -1.03
C TYR A 340 18.30 4.06 -2.40
N PHE A 341 17.93 4.97 -3.31
CA PHE A 341 17.36 4.60 -4.61
C PHE A 341 17.94 5.41 -5.75
N GLU A 342 17.92 4.80 -6.93
CA GLU A 342 18.01 5.48 -8.22
C GLU A 342 16.67 5.30 -8.94
N VAL A 343 16.16 6.37 -9.55
CA VAL A 343 14.91 6.36 -10.31
C VAL A 343 15.13 7.08 -11.61
N GLU A 344 14.73 6.47 -12.71
CA GLU A 344 14.77 7.04 -14.05
C GLU A 344 13.41 6.90 -14.73
N ILE A 345 13.16 7.78 -15.70
CA ILE A 345 12.09 7.60 -16.68
C ILE A 345 12.74 7.09 -17.95
N ARG A 346 12.27 5.92 -18.44
CA ARG A 346 12.84 5.27 -19.61
C ARG A 346 11.78 4.94 -20.66
N ASP A 347 12.21 4.87 -21.90
CA ASP A 347 11.41 4.33 -23.00
C ASP A 347 11.10 2.84 -22.70
N PRO A 348 9.83 2.43 -22.59
CA PRO A 348 9.49 1.06 -22.18
C PRO A 348 9.89 -0.01 -23.19
N ASP A 349 10.05 0.34 -24.48
CA ASP A 349 10.38 -0.58 -25.56
C ASP A 349 11.91 -0.70 -25.76
N LYS A 350 12.63 0.45 -25.70
CA LYS A 350 14.07 0.52 -25.94
C LYS A 350 14.91 0.40 -24.67
N ASP A 351 14.27 0.59 -23.50
CA ASP A 351 14.93 0.56 -22.19
C ASP A 351 16.12 1.54 -22.08
N ILE A 352 15.98 2.74 -22.64
CA ILE A 352 16.94 3.84 -22.55
C ILE A 352 16.32 5.03 -21.82
N PRO A 353 17.11 5.82 -21.06
CA PRO A 353 16.63 7.04 -20.44
C PRO A 353 16.05 8.01 -21.48
N ILE A 354 14.98 8.71 -21.11
CA ILE A 354 14.36 9.76 -21.93
C ILE A 354 14.52 11.13 -21.28
N GLU A 355 14.29 12.18 -22.07
CA GLU A 355 14.40 13.57 -21.61
C GLU A 355 13.31 13.94 -20.58
N ASP A 356 13.61 14.91 -19.72
CA ASP A 356 12.66 15.47 -18.77
C ASP A 356 11.42 16.04 -19.50
N GLY A 357 10.25 15.82 -18.91
CA GLY A 357 8.98 16.21 -19.51
C GLY A 357 8.34 15.17 -20.42
N MET A 358 9.06 14.13 -20.80
CA MET A 358 8.52 13.03 -21.62
C MET A 358 7.92 11.94 -20.74
N VAL A 359 6.86 11.29 -21.26
CA VAL A 359 6.23 10.14 -20.61
C VAL A 359 7.02 8.86 -20.91
N GLY A 360 7.38 8.11 -19.88
CA GLY A 360 8.01 6.80 -20.01
C GLY A 360 7.76 5.95 -18.79
N GLU A 361 8.40 4.78 -18.71
CA GLU A 361 8.30 3.89 -17.55
C GLU A 361 9.15 4.42 -16.39
N ILE A 362 8.54 4.45 -15.19
CA ILE A 362 9.28 4.68 -13.95
C ILE A 362 10.08 3.43 -13.65
N MET A 363 11.38 3.53 -13.70
CA MET A 363 12.26 2.42 -13.33
C MET A 363 13.05 2.74 -12.09
N VAL A 364 13.24 1.72 -11.26
CA VAL A 364 13.85 1.89 -9.93
C VAL A 364 14.98 0.89 -9.74
N ARG A 365 16.05 1.35 -9.08
CA ARG A 365 17.18 0.51 -8.67
C ARG A 365 17.57 0.81 -7.22
N PRO A 366 17.79 -0.22 -6.36
CA PRO A 366 18.23 -0.01 -4.99
C PRO A 366 19.72 0.31 -4.94
N LYS A 367 20.10 1.22 -4.04
CA LYS A 367 21.50 1.45 -3.63
C LYS A 367 21.86 0.65 -2.37
N GLN A 368 20.84 0.28 -1.58
CA GLN A 368 21.00 -0.52 -0.38
C GLN A 368 20.88 -2.01 -0.72
N PRO A 369 21.87 -2.85 -0.40
CA PRO A 369 21.76 -4.30 -0.52
C PRO A 369 20.53 -4.82 0.23
N PHE A 370 19.75 -5.70 -0.43
CA PHE A 370 18.49 -6.27 0.08
C PHE A 370 17.40 -5.24 0.41
N GLY A 371 17.51 -4.02 -0.13
CA GLY A 371 16.50 -2.95 0.05
C GLY A 371 15.26 -3.09 -0.82
N PHE A 372 15.18 -4.14 -1.66
CA PHE A 372 14.05 -4.51 -2.50
C PHE A 372 13.58 -5.93 -2.18
N MET A 373 12.46 -6.34 -2.78
CA MET A 373 12.02 -7.73 -2.71
C MET A 373 13.08 -8.69 -3.20
N SER A 374 13.12 -9.90 -2.63
CA SER A 374 13.95 -11.00 -3.15
C SER A 374 13.38 -11.60 -4.42
N GLY A 375 12.06 -11.48 -4.62
CA GLY A 375 11.33 -11.98 -5.76
C GLY A 375 9.88 -12.28 -5.44
N TYR A 376 9.17 -12.84 -6.42
CA TYR A 376 7.81 -13.32 -6.24
C TYR A 376 7.79 -14.78 -5.83
N MET A 377 7.13 -15.07 -4.72
CA MET A 377 7.02 -16.40 -4.15
C MET A 377 6.44 -17.41 -5.14
N GLY A 378 7.20 -18.47 -5.44
CA GLY A 378 6.78 -19.49 -6.39
C GLY A 378 6.68 -19.04 -7.86
N MET A 379 7.16 -17.83 -8.21
CA MET A 379 7.06 -17.25 -9.56
C MET A 379 8.41 -16.68 -10.04
N PRO A 380 9.47 -17.52 -10.20
CA PRO A 380 10.79 -17.03 -10.59
C PRO A 380 10.81 -16.36 -11.97
N ASP A 381 10.04 -16.86 -12.93
CA ASP A 381 9.97 -16.26 -14.28
C ASP A 381 9.41 -14.84 -14.22
N LYS A 382 8.38 -14.60 -13.38
CA LYS A 382 7.82 -13.25 -13.17
C LYS A 382 8.81 -12.33 -12.48
N THR A 383 9.66 -12.87 -11.61
CA THR A 383 10.73 -12.10 -10.97
C THR A 383 11.75 -11.64 -12.00
N ILE A 384 12.22 -12.56 -12.86
CA ILE A 384 13.17 -12.25 -13.94
C ILE A 384 12.57 -11.24 -14.93
N GLU A 385 11.29 -11.41 -15.29
CA GLU A 385 10.57 -10.51 -16.22
C GLU A 385 10.55 -9.06 -15.72
N THR A 386 10.49 -8.85 -14.39
CA THR A 386 10.48 -7.49 -13.81
C THR A 386 11.88 -6.89 -13.64
N TRP A 387 12.94 -7.69 -13.71
CA TRP A 387 14.32 -7.25 -13.61
C TRP A 387 15.03 -7.38 -14.97
N ARG A 388 15.01 -6.31 -15.75
CA ARG A 388 15.72 -6.24 -17.03
C ARG A 388 16.80 -5.16 -16.95
N ASN A 389 17.95 -5.38 -17.56
CA ASN A 389 19.06 -4.42 -17.60
C ASN A 389 19.44 -3.84 -16.21
N PHE A 390 19.30 -4.65 -15.15
CA PHE A 390 19.56 -4.25 -13.74
C PHE A 390 18.65 -3.13 -13.21
N TRP A 391 17.50 -2.90 -13.85
CA TRP A 391 16.43 -2.03 -13.39
C TRP A 391 15.17 -2.82 -13.09
N PHE A 392 14.46 -2.38 -12.06
CA PHE A 392 13.13 -2.90 -11.78
C PHE A 392 12.10 -2.15 -12.62
N HIS A 393 11.40 -2.87 -13.47
CA HIS A 393 10.32 -2.38 -14.31
C HIS A 393 9.03 -2.33 -13.51
N THR A 394 8.60 -1.13 -13.13
CA THR A 394 7.42 -0.96 -12.28
C THR A 394 6.10 -1.22 -13.01
N GLY A 395 6.11 -1.07 -14.32
CA GLY A 395 4.91 -1.05 -15.16
C GLY A 395 4.07 0.21 -14.97
N ASP A 396 4.63 1.23 -14.33
CA ASP A 396 4.01 2.54 -14.11
C ASP A 396 4.60 3.57 -15.07
N ALA A 397 3.75 4.29 -15.81
CA ALA A 397 4.14 5.43 -16.61
C ALA A 397 4.27 6.67 -15.71
N GLY A 398 5.28 7.47 -15.97
CA GLY A 398 5.53 8.72 -15.27
C GLY A 398 6.31 9.73 -16.08
N ILE A 399 6.44 10.92 -15.52
CA ILE A 399 7.21 12.03 -16.05
C ILE A 399 8.18 12.49 -14.96
N ARG A 400 9.41 12.86 -15.34
CA ARG A 400 10.31 13.64 -14.50
C ARG A 400 10.30 15.08 -14.99
N GLU A 401 9.95 16.02 -14.13
CA GLU A 401 10.04 17.45 -14.42
C GLU A 401 11.51 17.93 -14.34
N SER A 402 11.84 19.02 -15.01
CA SER A 402 13.15 19.68 -14.89
C SER A 402 13.49 20.14 -13.46
N SER A 403 12.48 20.30 -12.60
CA SER A 403 12.61 20.55 -11.16
C SER A 403 13.09 19.33 -10.37
N GLY A 404 13.13 18.14 -11.00
CA GLY A 404 13.44 16.85 -10.40
C GLY A 404 12.25 16.17 -9.71
N HIS A 405 11.04 16.74 -9.81
CA HIS A 405 9.83 16.08 -9.32
C HIS A 405 9.34 15.04 -10.30
N PHE A 406 8.78 13.96 -9.75
CA PHE A 406 8.12 12.91 -10.52
C PHE A 406 6.61 13.07 -10.45
N ILE A 407 5.96 12.77 -11.57
CA ILE A 407 4.50 12.71 -11.72
C ILE A 407 4.16 11.29 -12.16
N PHE A 408 3.24 10.65 -11.45
CA PHE A 408 2.64 9.40 -11.90
C PHE A 408 1.58 9.70 -12.96
N VAL A 409 1.67 9.05 -14.10
CA VAL A 409 0.71 9.24 -15.20
C VAL A 409 -0.35 8.15 -15.16
N ASP A 410 0.04 6.88 -15.26
CA ASP A 410 -0.87 5.73 -15.22
C ASP A 410 -0.07 4.40 -15.15
N ARG A 411 -0.77 3.27 -15.12
CA ARG A 411 -0.17 1.98 -15.48
C ARG A 411 0.11 1.95 -16.98
N ILE A 412 1.29 1.46 -17.39
CA ILE A 412 1.64 1.36 -18.83
C ILE A 412 0.56 0.59 -19.62
N LYS A 413 0.01 -0.48 -19.00
CA LYS A 413 -1.08 -1.27 -19.58
C LYS A 413 -2.43 -0.55 -19.65
N ASP A 414 -2.59 0.54 -18.92
CA ASP A 414 -3.82 1.33 -18.82
C ASP A 414 -3.71 2.68 -19.52
N CYS A 415 -2.49 3.11 -19.91
CA CYS A 415 -2.28 4.23 -20.80
C CYS A 415 -2.98 3.99 -22.14
N ILE A 416 -3.75 4.99 -22.59
CA ILE A 416 -4.51 4.94 -23.85
C ILE A 416 -3.69 5.67 -24.90
N ARG A 417 -3.31 5.00 -25.99
CA ARG A 417 -2.58 5.63 -27.11
C ARG A 417 -3.55 6.07 -28.20
N ARG A 418 -3.70 7.37 -28.38
CA ARG A 418 -4.60 7.94 -29.37
C ARG A 418 -3.95 9.06 -30.16
N ARG A 419 -3.90 8.94 -31.49
CA ARG A 419 -3.35 9.95 -32.41
C ARG A 419 -1.93 10.41 -32.06
N GLY A 420 -1.11 9.44 -31.60
CA GLY A 420 0.26 9.70 -31.20
C GLY A 420 0.41 10.24 -29.77
N GLU A 421 -0.69 10.50 -29.06
CA GLU A 421 -0.71 11.01 -27.68
C GLU A 421 -0.91 9.88 -26.67
N ASN A 422 -0.21 9.96 -25.54
CA ASN A 422 -0.42 9.09 -24.39
C ASN A 422 -1.42 9.76 -23.43
N ILE A 423 -2.57 9.13 -23.27
CA ILE A 423 -3.67 9.63 -22.43
C ILE A 423 -3.67 8.85 -21.11
N SER A 424 -3.62 9.56 -20.01
CA SER A 424 -3.81 8.98 -18.69
C SER A 424 -5.27 8.60 -18.49
N SER A 425 -5.53 7.32 -18.27
CA SER A 425 -6.86 6.87 -17.90
C SER A 425 -7.31 7.48 -16.57
N TYR A 426 -6.36 7.70 -15.67
CA TYR A 426 -6.61 8.35 -14.39
C TYR A 426 -7.09 9.81 -14.54
N GLU A 427 -6.45 10.61 -15.40
CA GLU A 427 -6.89 12.00 -15.66
C GLU A 427 -8.31 12.05 -16.23
N VAL A 428 -8.61 11.13 -17.16
CA VAL A 428 -9.95 11.03 -17.73
C VAL A 428 -10.97 10.65 -16.64
N GLU A 429 -10.66 9.69 -15.79
CA GLU A 429 -11.52 9.29 -14.67
C GLU A 429 -11.78 10.44 -13.70
N GLN A 430 -10.73 11.19 -13.33
CA GLN A 430 -10.87 12.34 -12.42
C GLN A 430 -11.80 13.40 -12.98
N ALA A 431 -11.72 13.73 -14.28
CA ALA A 431 -12.59 14.70 -14.92
C ALA A 431 -14.09 14.32 -14.86
N PHE A 432 -14.40 13.03 -14.85
CA PHE A 432 -15.78 12.56 -14.66
C PHE A 432 -16.17 12.50 -13.19
N LEU A 433 -15.25 12.11 -12.29
CA LEU A 433 -15.51 12.03 -10.85
C LEU A 433 -15.76 13.39 -10.19
N GLU A 434 -15.37 14.50 -10.82
CA GLU A 434 -15.74 15.86 -10.38
C GLU A 434 -17.24 16.18 -10.58
N ILE A 435 -17.96 15.37 -11.37
CA ILE A 435 -19.40 15.53 -11.58
C ILE A 435 -20.14 14.90 -10.37
N PRO A 436 -20.94 15.68 -9.61
CA PRO A 436 -21.42 15.28 -8.29
C PRO A 436 -22.23 13.98 -8.21
N TYR A 437 -22.84 13.54 -9.29
CA TYR A 437 -23.66 12.33 -9.34
C TYR A 437 -22.94 11.12 -9.92
N ILE A 438 -21.67 11.23 -10.28
CA ILE A 438 -20.82 10.10 -10.68
C ILE A 438 -20.15 9.54 -9.44
N THR A 439 -20.39 8.25 -9.16
CA THR A 439 -19.83 7.57 -7.99
C THR A 439 -18.52 6.88 -8.28
N GLU A 440 -18.39 6.31 -9.49
CA GLU A 440 -17.17 5.64 -9.95
C GLU A 440 -17.00 5.84 -11.46
N ALA A 441 -15.75 5.90 -11.90
CA ALA A 441 -15.38 6.01 -13.31
C ALA A 441 -14.22 5.07 -13.62
N ALA A 442 -14.23 4.48 -14.82
CA ALA A 442 -13.15 3.67 -15.34
C ALA A 442 -12.92 4.03 -16.81
N ALA A 443 -11.79 4.67 -17.10
CA ALA A 443 -11.35 4.96 -18.46
C ALA A 443 -10.38 3.88 -18.94
N TYR A 444 -10.52 3.45 -20.17
CA TYR A 444 -9.70 2.41 -20.78
C TYR A 444 -9.65 2.52 -22.30
N ALA A 445 -8.58 1.92 -22.86
CA ALA A 445 -8.37 1.82 -24.28
C ALA A 445 -9.29 0.77 -24.91
N ILE A 446 -9.84 1.06 -26.06
CA ILE A 446 -10.41 0.07 -26.98
C ILE A 446 -9.85 0.29 -28.36
N PRO A 447 -9.66 -0.78 -29.17
CA PRO A 447 -9.14 -0.63 -30.52
C PRO A 447 -10.00 0.33 -31.35
N ALA A 448 -9.36 1.22 -32.13
CA ALA A 448 -10.08 2.09 -33.05
C ALA A 448 -10.67 1.27 -34.22
N ASP A 449 -11.79 1.76 -34.79
CA ASP A 449 -12.41 1.16 -35.97
C ASP A 449 -11.43 1.19 -37.15
N GLY A 450 -10.92 0.05 -37.57
CA GLY A 450 -9.98 -0.02 -38.72
C GLY A 450 -9.03 -1.21 -38.68
N GLY A 451 -9.02 -1.99 -37.62
CA GLY A 451 -8.24 -3.24 -37.48
C GLY A 451 -6.72 -3.03 -37.49
N ASP A 452 -6.04 -3.90 -36.78
CA ASP A 452 -4.60 -4.08 -36.71
C ASP A 452 -3.74 -2.90 -36.21
N GLY A 453 -3.73 -2.72 -34.89
CA GLY A 453 -2.48 -2.36 -34.20
C GLY A 453 -2.06 -0.90 -34.18
N MET A 454 -2.85 0.03 -34.67
CA MET A 454 -2.31 1.39 -34.87
C MET A 454 -2.75 2.43 -33.84
N GLU A 455 -3.95 2.40 -33.27
CA GLU A 455 -4.36 3.38 -32.25
C GLU A 455 -5.56 2.89 -31.43
N ASP A 456 -5.70 3.47 -30.26
CA ASP A 456 -6.83 3.23 -29.36
C ASP A 456 -7.84 4.37 -29.44
N GLU A 457 -9.06 4.10 -29.00
CA GLU A 457 -10.05 5.10 -28.67
C GLU A 457 -10.32 5.09 -27.16
N VAL A 458 -10.67 6.26 -26.62
CA VAL A 458 -10.97 6.40 -25.19
C VAL A 458 -12.41 5.96 -24.95
N MET A 459 -12.58 4.97 -24.09
CA MET A 459 -13.87 4.56 -23.54
C MET A 459 -13.91 4.80 -22.04
N VAL A 460 -15.06 5.29 -21.54
CA VAL A 460 -15.29 5.49 -20.11
C VAL A 460 -16.57 4.78 -19.68
N ALA A 461 -16.42 3.87 -18.72
CA ALA A 461 -17.55 3.31 -18.01
C ALA A 461 -17.78 4.12 -16.72
N LEU A 462 -19.04 4.38 -16.38
CA LEU A 462 -19.45 5.24 -15.27
C LEU A 462 -20.48 4.52 -14.39
N MET A 463 -20.35 4.66 -13.09
CA MET A 463 -21.44 4.40 -12.15
C MET A 463 -21.99 5.73 -11.64
N ILE A 464 -23.32 5.80 -11.54
CA ILE A 464 -24.04 7.00 -11.13
C ILE A 464 -24.95 6.69 -9.95
N HIS A 465 -25.34 7.73 -9.22
CA HIS A 465 -26.39 7.59 -8.22
C HIS A 465 -27.71 7.17 -8.88
N ASP A 466 -28.48 6.29 -8.22
CA ASP A 466 -29.81 5.89 -8.65
C ASP A 466 -30.70 7.14 -8.79
N ASP A 467 -31.70 7.09 -9.71
CA ASP A 467 -32.69 8.14 -9.97
C ASP A 467 -32.25 9.32 -10.86
N ILE A 468 -31.11 9.27 -11.54
CA ILE A 468 -30.68 10.33 -12.47
C ILE A 468 -30.86 9.91 -13.92
N THR A 469 -31.63 10.71 -14.67
CA THR A 469 -31.69 10.57 -16.13
C THR A 469 -30.45 11.20 -16.77
N ILE A 470 -29.68 10.39 -17.49
CA ILE A 470 -28.41 10.80 -18.07
C ILE A 470 -28.60 11.42 -19.45
N ASN A 471 -27.98 12.59 -19.64
CA ASN A 471 -27.68 13.16 -20.94
C ASN A 471 -26.18 13.06 -21.19
N PHE A 472 -25.76 12.17 -22.08
CA PHE A 472 -24.36 11.89 -22.38
C PHE A 472 -23.62 13.11 -22.96
N GLU A 473 -24.30 13.95 -23.76
CA GLU A 473 -23.68 15.18 -24.29
C GLU A 473 -23.35 16.17 -23.16
N ASN A 474 -24.22 16.30 -22.18
CA ASN A 474 -23.96 17.14 -21.02
C ASN A 474 -22.81 16.58 -20.17
N LEU A 475 -22.71 15.25 -20.02
CA LEU A 475 -21.58 14.62 -19.35
C LEU A 475 -20.26 14.96 -20.04
N ILE A 476 -20.18 14.76 -21.36
CA ILE A 476 -18.99 15.12 -22.13
C ILE A 476 -18.67 16.61 -22.00
N ASN A 477 -19.67 17.48 -22.09
CA ASN A 477 -19.46 18.93 -21.98
C ASN A 477 -18.95 19.35 -20.60
N SER A 478 -19.38 18.68 -19.54
CA SER A 478 -18.87 18.91 -18.20
C SER A 478 -17.41 18.46 -18.06
N ALA A 479 -17.08 17.25 -18.55
CA ALA A 479 -15.73 16.70 -18.49
C ALA A 479 -14.72 17.44 -19.39
N LYS A 480 -15.18 18.00 -20.52
CA LYS A 480 -14.32 18.75 -21.48
C LYS A 480 -13.55 19.91 -20.86
N ASN A 481 -14.09 20.54 -19.81
CA ASN A 481 -13.43 21.67 -19.17
C ASN A 481 -12.11 21.27 -18.50
N ASN A 482 -11.95 19.98 -18.17
CA ASN A 482 -10.81 19.43 -17.46
C ASN A 482 -10.00 18.43 -18.29
N LEU A 483 -10.34 18.27 -19.59
CA LEU A 483 -9.69 17.32 -20.48
C LEU A 483 -9.07 17.99 -21.71
N ALA A 484 -7.88 17.54 -22.08
CA ALA A 484 -7.31 17.86 -23.38
C ALA A 484 -8.22 17.32 -24.51
N LYS A 485 -8.24 18.00 -25.66
CA LYS A 485 -9.12 17.63 -26.78
C LYS A 485 -8.94 16.17 -27.23
N PHE A 486 -7.71 15.67 -27.20
CA PHE A 486 -7.41 14.28 -27.59
C PHE A 486 -7.85 13.26 -26.52
N SER A 487 -8.04 13.67 -25.26
CA SER A 487 -8.48 12.83 -24.14
C SER A 487 -9.99 12.70 -24.00
N ILE A 488 -10.76 13.45 -24.81
CA ILE A 488 -12.22 13.39 -24.76
C ILE A 488 -12.68 11.99 -25.20
N PRO A 489 -13.51 11.29 -24.39
CA PRO A 489 -13.96 9.93 -24.72
C PRO A 489 -14.79 9.87 -25.99
N LYS A 490 -14.54 8.86 -26.81
CA LYS A 490 -15.38 8.49 -27.94
C LYS A 490 -16.59 7.67 -27.47
N TYR A 491 -16.44 6.90 -26.41
CA TYR A 491 -17.47 5.99 -25.92
C TYR A 491 -17.72 6.20 -24.44
N LEU A 492 -19.01 6.21 -24.06
CA LEU A 492 -19.46 6.21 -22.67
C LEU A 492 -20.42 5.04 -22.42
N ARG A 493 -20.30 4.42 -21.26
CA ARG A 493 -21.20 3.35 -20.82
C ARG A 493 -21.60 3.56 -19.36
N ILE A 494 -22.89 3.46 -19.06
CA ILE A 494 -23.38 3.47 -17.68
C ILE A 494 -23.48 2.03 -17.19
N MET A 495 -22.89 1.76 -16.04
CA MET A 495 -22.89 0.44 -15.42
C MET A 495 -23.51 0.50 -14.02
N LYS A 496 -24.22 -0.56 -13.63
CA LYS A 496 -24.75 -0.70 -12.26
C LYS A 496 -23.70 -1.17 -11.29
N GLU A 497 -22.72 -1.94 -11.76
CA GLU A 497 -21.65 -2.51 -10.95
C GLU A 497 -20.39 -2.69 -11.82
N PHE A 498 -19.22 -2.37 -11.26
CA PHE A 498 -17.94 -2.65 -11.90
C PHE A 498 -17.39 -4.02 -11.52
N PRO A 499 -16.71 -4.73 -12.45
CA PRO A 499 -15.88 -5.85 -12.10
C PRO A 499 -14.72 -5.34 -11.23
N LYS A 500 -14.66 -5.78 -9.97
CA LYS A 500 -13.63 -5.36 -9.02
C LYS A 500 -12.77 -6.52 -8.57
N THR A 501 -11.52 -6.21 -8.20
CA THR A 501 -10.70 -7.11 -7.41
C THR A 501 -11.25 -7.19 -6.00
N GLN A 502 -10.82 -8.18 -5.23
CA GLN A 502 -11.22 -8.30 -3.82
C GLN A 502 -10.71 -7.15 -2.93
N THR A 503 -9.74 -6.38 -3.43
CA THR A 503 -9.25 -5.15 -2.78
C THR A 503 -10.01 -3.91 -3.22
N GLY A 504 -11.10 -4.06 -3.99
CA GLY A 504 -11.97 -2.97 -4.45
C GLY A 504 -11.49 -2.23 -5.69
N LYS A 505 -10.37 -2.65 -6.33
CA LYS A 505 -9.89 -2.02 -7.56
C LYS A 505 -10.68 -2.50 -8.77
N ILE A 506 -11.07 -1.57 -9.65
CA ILE A 506 -11.76 -1.88 -10.90
C ILE A 506 -10.84 -2.70 -11.81
N GLN A 507 -11.37 -3.79 -12.37
CA GLN A 507 -10.66 -4.66 -13.31
C GLN A 507 -10.88 -4.16 -14.75
N LYS A 508 -10.12 -3.13 -15.17
CA LYS A 508 -10.22 -2.53 -16.51
C LYS A 508 -9.98 -3.52 -17.65
N ASN A 509 -9.18 -4.58 -17.40
CA ASN A 509 -8.99 -5.63 -18.40
C ASN A 509 -10.29 -6.33 -18.78
N LYS A 510 -11.19 -6.59 -17.83
CA LYS A 510 -12.50 -7.17 -18.13
C LYS A 510 -13.39 -6.22 -18.92
N LEU A 511 -13.34 -4.93 -18.59
CA LEU A 511 -14.06 -3.90 -19.35
C LEU A 511 -13.56 -3.79 -20.78
N ARG A 512 -12.25 -3.91 -21.02
CA ARG A 512 -11.65 -3.96 -22.36
C ARG A 512 -12.09 -5.19 -23.15
N GLU A 513 -12.15 -6.36 -22.48
CA GLU A 513 -12.59 -7.61 -23.11
C GLU A 513 -14.06 -7.54 -23.54
N GLU A 514 -14.92 -6.84 -22.80
CA GLU A 514 -16.30 -6.59 -23.17
C GLU A 514 -16.43 -5.63 -24.38
N GLY A 515 -15.50 -4.68 -24.50
CA GLY A 515 -15.45 -3.71 -25.60
C GLY A 515 -16.68 -2.81 -25.69
N VAL A 516 -17.02 -2.42 -26.92
CA VAL A 516 -18.25 -1.65 -27.22
C VAL A 516 -19.45 -2.58 -27.23
N THR A 517 -20.43 -2.31 -26.37
CA THR A 517 -21.65 -3.09 -26.18
C THR A 517 -22.86 -2.32 -26.70
N VAL A 518 -24.04 -2.96 -26.78
CA VAL A 518 -25.27 -2.33 -27.28
C VAL A 518 -25.77 -1.17 -26.42
N ASP A 519 -25.35 -1.09 -25.16
CA ASP A 519 -25.64 -0.02 -24.21
C ASP A 519 -24.56 1.06 -24.16
N THR A 520 -23.57 0.99 -25.04
CA THR A 520 -22.52 2.00 -25.16
C THR A 520 -22.98 3.17 -26.02
N TRP A 521 -22.90 4.37 -25.45
CA TRP A 521 -23.14 5.60 -26.20
C TRP A 521 -21.86 6.04 -26.93
N GLN A 522 -22.00 6.49 -28.18
CA GLN A 522 -20.91 6.97 -29.01
C GLN A 522 -20.98 8.49 -29.19
N ASN A 523 -19.85 9.16 -28.95
CA ASN A 523 -19.67 10.59 -29.23
C ASN A 523 -19.32 10.80 -30.71
N ASN A 524 -20.28 11.27 -31.49
CA ASN A 524 -20.08 11.54 -32.92
C ASN A 524 -19.47 12.91 -33.22
N ASN A 525 -19.14 13.70 -32.19
CA ASN A 525 -18.61 15.06 -32.30
C ASN A 525 -17.08 15.14 -32.14
N ILE A 526 -16.36 14.00 -32.28
CA ILE A 526 -14.91 13.94 -32.09
C ILE A 526 -14.22 13.53 -33.40
#